data_1bdb79f6b581872cbb077e05233157e8
#
_entry.id   1bdb79f6b581872cbb077e05233157e8
#
_cell.length_a   1.000
_cell.length_b   1.000
_cell.length_c   1.000
_cell.angle_alpha   90.00
_cell.angle_beta   90.00
_cell.angle_gamma   90.00
#
_symmetry.space_group_name_H-M   'P 1'
#
loop_
_entity.id
_entity.type
_entity.pdbx_description
1 polymer ?
#
loop_
_entity_poly.entity_id
_entity_poly.type
_entity_poly.pdbx_seq_one_letter_code
_entity_poly.pdbx_strand_id
1 'polypeptide(L)'
;GFRKGTDLYFDRHDNSAVTTEEFISAIEDANGIDLTQFRNWYNQAGTPNVDAKGVYDAEKQTYTLTLKQNTAPTPGQPEKLPFHIPVRMGLVGADGKDMDLTVDGKDAGTETVLSLTENEQTFVFTGVKEEPVPSLMRGFSAPVKLTTDLKAEQLQFLAAHDSDSFNRWESAQTVNRQAMLAMIDDVKAGRELTMPTMLIDQMRETISNPDLDNQYKALMLRVPGYSELAQAVDEVDPDAIQAVRKFVRTELADKLAPEWKQMFEGTKATGAYEATGPEMGRRALHNLALGYLAGNKRGKAPEHASAQFRDADNMTDRLAAFGVLSGIKGPESKRAIQQFYDDFKDQPLVMDKWFAMQATSPKTDAAALKTLMAHPDFSLTNPNRLRSVVGSFAAANPSNFHAKDGSGYKLLADVVLDVQKVNPRTAARLLSPMRQWRRFDDERQKLMQAEMERIAATPGLSKDVYEVVTQTLKAPPRNGPSAPPKGVLPRLALVDEDVPGATVAHMTAQSPDPIIIGPITNGRLSAISEKRPDPIQIAPETKGILRGEGVREQLTGEGVRDQLTDEGMDNGVKADLDAFRKRREAEAAPAPSPTRRTP
;
A
#
# COMPACT_ATOMS: atom_id res chain seq x y z
N GLY A 1 -6.51 20.32 19.55
CA GLY A 1 -6.01 19.42 20.60
C GLY A 1 -4.64 18.84 20.25
N PHE A 2 -4.53 18.09 19.15
CA PHE A 2 -3.31 17.36 18.77
C PHE A 2 -2.05 18.27 18.69
N ARG A 3 -2.16 19.42 18.00
CA ARG A 3 -1.04 20.38 17.88
C ARG A 3 -0.55 20.88 19.25
N LYS A 4 -1.47 21.21 20.18
CA LYS A 4 -1.09 21.63 21.54
C LYS A 4 -0.32 20.52 22.29
N GLY A 5 -0.78 19.26 22.13
CA GLY A 5 -0.10 18.10 22.72
C GLY A 5 1.29 17.86 22.15
N THR A 6 1.45 17.98 20.83
CA THR A 6 2.76 17.83 20.18
C THR A 6 3.73 18.95 20.57
N ASP A 7 3.26 20.19 20.64
CA ASP A 7 4.10 21.31 21.09
C ASP A 7 4.60 21.06 22.53
N LEU A 8 3.70 20.68 23.45
CA LEU A 8 4.06 20.35 24.83
C LEU A 8 5.01 19.14 24.93
N TYR A 9 4.82 18.13 24.07
CA TYR A 9 5.72 16.99 24.00
C TYR A 9 7.14 17.41 23.62
N PHE A 10 7.30 18.24 22.60
CA PHE A 10 8.63 18.75 22.22
C PHE A 10 9.23 19.68 23.29
N ASP A 11 8.41 20.55 23.89
CA ASP A 11 8.89 21.41 24.99
C ASP A 11 9.42 20.62 26.17
N ARG A 12 8.84 19.47 26.50
CA ARG A 12 9.23 18.63 27.63
C ARG A 12 10.38 17.68 27.32
N HIS A 13 10.43 17.17 26.08
CA HIS A 13 11.19 15.97 25.78
C HIS A 13 12.15 16.11 24.58
N ASP A 14 12.39 17.33 24.10
CA ASP A 14 13.38 17.54 23.04
C ASP A 14 14.76 17.03 23.50
N ASN A 15 15.44 16.32 22.62
CA ASN A 15 16.74 15.67 22.88
C ASN A 15 16.73 14.61 24.01
N SER A 16 15.58 14.06 24.39
CA SER A 16 15.48 12.97 25.37
C SER A 16 15.02 11.65 24.73
N ALA A 17 15.43 10.52 25.33
CA ALA A 17 14.91 9.21 25.00
C ALA A 17 13.63 8.98 25.80
N VAL A 18 12.51 8.84 25.10
CA VAL A 18 11.17 8.71 25.71
C VAL A 18 10.39 7.57 25.07
N THR A 19 9.28 7.19 25.71
CA THR A 19 8.36 6.16 25.23
C THR A 19 7.08 6.78 24.66
N THR A 20 6.15 5.96 24.23
CA THR A 20 4.81 6.41 23.81
C THR A 20 4.01 7.02 24.97
N GLU A 21 4.33 6.67 26.22
CA GLU A 21 3.63 7.19 27.41
C GLU A 21 3.84 8.68 27.59
N GLU A 22 5.05 9.18 27.41
CA GLU A 22 5.33 10.62 27.51
C GLU A 22 4.62 11.41 26.41
N PHE A 23 4.47 10.81 25.22
CA PHE A 23 3.73 11.45 24.14
C PHE A 23 2.23 11.55 24.45
N ILE A 24 1.62 10.45 24.95
CA ILE A 24 0.19 10.44 25.29
C ILE A 24 -0.07 11.38 26.48
N SER A 25 0.78 11.35 27.50
CA SER A 25 0.65 12.23 28.67
C SER A 25 0.75 13.71 28.31
N ALA A 26 1.60 14.07 27.35
CA ALA A 26 1.66 15.44 26.85
C ALA A 26 0.36 15.87 26.15
N ILE A 27 -0.30 14.94 25.43
CA ILE A 27 -1.60 15.21 24.80
C ILE A 27 -2.70 15.36 25.86
N GLU A 28 -2.72 14.50 26.89
CA GLU A 28 -3.65 14.59 28.01
C GLU A 28 -3.54 15.94 28.73
N ASP A 29 -2.34 16.27 29.14
CA ASP A 29 -2.08 17.48 29.91
C ASP A 29 -2.39 18.76 29.13
N ALA A 30 -2.01 18.81 27.84
CA ALA A 30 -2.23 19.98 27.01
C ALA A 30 -3.71 20.24 26.70
N ASN A 31 -4.57 19.24 26.83
CA ASN A 31 -5.98 19.31 26.49
C ASN A 31 -6.93 19.08 27.69
N GLY A 32 -6.41 18.67 28.84
CA GLY A 32 -7.24 18.34 30.01
C GLY A 32 -8.19 17.18 29.78
N ILE A 33 -7.75 16.14 29.04
CA ILE A 33 -8.55 14.95 28.68
C ILE A 33 -7.95 13.70 29.30
N ASP A 34 -8.78 12.69 29.55
CA ASP A 34 -8.34 11.36 30.01
C ASP A 34 -8.19 10.43 28.80
N LEU A 35 -6.97 9.93 28.56
CA LEU A 35 -6.63 8.95 27.54
C LEU A 35 -6.24 7.59 28.12
N THR A 36 -6.59 7.30 29.38
CA THR A 36 -6.26 6.03 30.05
C THR A 36 -6.74 4.82 29.23
N GLN A 37 -7.99 4.80 28.81
CA GLN A 37 -8.51 3.71 27.98
C GLN A 37 -7.90 3.72 26.55
N PHE A 38 -7.60 4.90 26.00
CA PHE A 38 -6.98 5.02 24.68
C PHE A 38 -5.60 4.35 24.63
N ARG A 39 -4.89 4.25 25.75
CA ARG A 39 -3.61 3.52 25.85
C ARG A 39 -3.70 2.04 25.48
N ASN A 40 -4.91 1.46 25.48
CA ASN A 40 -5.11 0.10 25.00
C ASN A 40 -4.66 -0.10 23.55
N TRP A 41 -4.70 0.96 22.70
CA TRP A 41 -4.18 0.92 21.32
C TRP A 41 -2.67 0.65 21.25
N TYR A 42 -1.92 1.00 22.28
CA TYR A 42 -0.48 0.78 22.40
C TYR A 42 -0.15 -0.53 23.15
N ASN A 43 -0.98 -0.87 24.12
CA ASN A 43 -0.71 -1.96 25.06
C ASN A 43 -1.28 -3.31 24.63
N GLN A 44 -2.25 -3.33 23.72
CA GLN A 44 -2.90 -4.57 23.26
C GLN A 44 -2.60 -4.82 21.78
N ALA A 45 -2.17 -6.04 21.47
CA ALA A 45 -1.99 -6.51 20.10
C ALA A 45 -3.33 -6.93 19.48
N GLY A 46 -3.42 -6.89 18.17
CA GLY A 46 -4.61 -7.30 17.40
C GLY A 46 -5.41 -6.10 16.90
N THR A 47 -6.27 -6.35 15.92
CA THR A 47 -7.17 -5.35 15.33
C THR A 47 -8.57 -5.58 15.86
N PRO A 48 -9.24 -4.57 16.46
CA PRO A 48 -10.63 -4.71 16.91
C PRO A 48 -11.57 -4.97 15.73
N ASN A 49 -12.55 -5.85 15.96
CA ASN A 49 -13.73 -5.97 15.10
C ASN A 49 -14.83 -5.10 15.71
N VAL A 50 -15.55 -4.37 14.89
CA VAL A 50 -16.73 -3.59 15.28
C VAL A 50 -17.91 -4.07 14.45
N ASP A 51 -18.91 -4.64 15.12
CA ASP A 51 -20.18 -5.03 14.50
C ASP A 51 -21.19 -3.92 14.75
N ALA A 52 -21.75 -3.37 13.69
CA ALA A 52 -22.72 -2.28 13.74
C ALA A 52 -24.08 -2.76 13.24
N LYS A 53 -25.13 -2.51 14.04
CA LYS A 53 -26.51 -2.83 13.71
C LYS A 53 -27.41 -1.63 13.92
N GLY A 54 -28.16 -1.27 12.87
CA GLY A 54 -29.11 -0.18 12.87
C GLY A 54 -30.56 -0.67 12.93
N VAL A 55 -31.41 0.05 13.66
CA VAL A 55 -32.86 -0.19 13.70
C VAL A 55 -33.59 1.16 13.63
N TYR A 56 -34.44 1.31 12.61
CA TYR A 56 -35.29 2.49 12.45
C TYR A 56 -36.71 2.21 12.99
N ASP A 57 -37.23 3.13 13.80
CA ASP A 57 -38.60 3.13 14.31
C ASP A 57 -39.35 4.35 13.78
N ALA A 58 -40.19 4.12 12.77
CA ALA A 58 -40.93 5.18 12.09
C ALA A 58 -41.96 5.88 12.97
N GLU A 59 -42.57 5.16 13.96
CA GLU A 59 -43.57 5.72 14.87
C GLU A 59 -42.90 6.71 15.84
N LYS A 60 -41.73 6.35 16.36
CA LYS A 60 -40.96 7.20 17.28
C LYS A 60 -40.04 8.20 16.57
N GLN A 61 -39.90 8.04 15.26
CA GLN A 61 -38.90 8.80 14.46
C GLN A 61 -37.50 8.69 15.09
N THR A 62 -37.07 7.48 15.42
CA THR A 62 -35.76 7.20 16.02
C THR A 62 -34.99 6.21 15.19
N TYR A 63 -33.67 6.44 15.14
CA TYR A 63 -32.72 5.46 14.63
C TYR A 63 -31.80 5.02 15.77
N THR A 64 -31.78 3.72 16.05
CA THR A 64 -30.97 3.14 17.12
C THR A 64 -29.79 2.40 16.51
N LEU A 65 -28.55 2.84 16.80
CA LEU A 65 -27.32 2.23 16.37
C LEU A 65 -26.67 1.48 17.54
N THR A 66 -26.56 0.17 17.44
CA THR A 66 -25.83 -0.67 18.39
C THR A 66 -24.47 -1.06 17.80
N LEU A 67 -23.41 -0.74 18.52
CA LEU A 67 -22.02 -1.06 18.17
C LEU A 67 -21.48 -2.09 19.17
N LYS A 68 -20.88 -3.18 18.67
CA LYS A 68 -20.18 -4.18 19.47
C LYS A 68 -18.73 -4.26 19.03
N GLN A 69 -17.81 -4.22 19.99
CA GLN A 69 -16.39 -4.42 19.69
C GLN A 69 -15.86 -5.70 20.33
N ASN A 70 -15.01 -6.39 19.64
CA ASN A 70 -14.21 -7.47 20.17
C ASN A 70 -12.83 -7.54 19.52
N THR A 71 -11.86 -8.06 20.24
CA THR A 71 -10.51 -8.30 19.70
C THR A 71 -10.11 -9.73 20.00
N ALA A 72 -9.69 -10.46 18.96
CA ALA A 72 -9.30 -11.85 19.13
C ALA A 72 -8.09 -12.00 20.06
N PRO A 73 -8.00 -13.07 20.85
CA PRO A 73 -6.81 -13.39 21.64
C PRO A 73 -5.55 -13.42 20.78
N THR A 74 -4.44 -12.98 21.34
CA THR A 74 -3.12 -13.03 20.70
C THR A 74 -2.12 -13.70 21.64
N PRO A 75 -1.00 -14.25 21.15
CA PRO A 75 0.03 -14.85 21.99
C PRO A 75 0.48 -13.91 23.11
N GLY A 76 0.40 -14.36 24.35
CA GLY A 76 0.71 -13.57 25.54
C GLY A 76 -0.39 -12.62 26.00
N GLN A 77 -1.49 -12.50 25.26
CA GLN A 77 -2.62 -11.64 25.59
C GLN A 77 -3.96 -12.37 25.28
N PRO A 78 -4.35 -13.35 26.08
CA PRO A 78 -5.58 -14.14 25.85
C PRO A 78 -6.86 -13.33 26.12
N GLU A 79 -6.80 -12.35 27.02
CA GLU A 79 -7.90 -11.46 27.34
C GLU A 79 -7.65 -10.08 26.76
N LYS A 80 -8.71 -9.41 26.32
CA LYS A 80 -8.65 -8.07 25.71
C LYS A 80 -9.65 -7.15 26.39
N LEU A 81 -9.17 -5.98 26.76
CA LEU A 81 -10.02 -4.88 27.22
C LEU A 81 -10.62 -4.14 26.03
N PRO A 82 -11.80 -3.51 26.16
CA PRO A 82 -12.35 -2.69 25.10
C PRO A 82 -11.43 -1.51 24.78
N PHE A 83 -11.35 -1.19 23.48
CA PHE A 83 -10.66 0.00 23.01
C PHE A 83 -11.58 1.21 23.11
N HIS A 84 -11.01 2.41 23.24
CA HIS A 84 -11.73 3.64 22.94
C HIS A 84 -11.70 3.86 21.43
N ILE A 85 -12.81 3.62 20.73
CA ILE A 85 -12.91 3.68 19.28
C ILE A 85 -13.75 4.90 18.89
N PRO A 86 -13.14 5.93 18.25
CA PRO A 86 -13.91 7.04 17.69
C PRO A 86 -14.60 6.60 16.40
N VAL A 87 -15.92 6.61 16.38
CA VAL A 87 -16.75 6.25 15.24
C VAL A 87 -17.35 7.51 14.65
N ARG A 88 -16.67 8.10 13.65
CA ARG A 88 -17.18 9.24 12.90
C ARG A 88 -18.27 8.77 11.94
N MET A 89 -19.44 9.41 11.98
CA MET A 89 -20.58 8.92 11.22
C MET A 89 -21.57 10.03 10.85
N GLY A 90 -22.40 9.72 9.85
CA GLY A 90 -23.59 10.46 9.44
C GLY A 90 -24.72 9.50 9.11
N LEU A 91 -25.93 10.03 8.98
CA LEU A 91 -27.10 9.34 8.44
C LEU A 91 -27.46 9.94 7.10
N VAL A 92 -27.51 9.12 6.04
CA VAL A 92 -27.82 9.58 4.68
C VAL A 92 -29.29 9.30 4.39
N GLY A 93 -30.05 10.35 4.06
CA GLY A 93 -31.46 10.26 3.73
C GLY A 93 -31.71 9.72 2.33
N ALA A 94 -32.97 9.41 2.00
CA ALA A 94 -33.37 8.88 0.70
C ALA A 94 -33.07 9.83 -0.48
N ASP A 95 -32.91 11.12 -0.21
CA ASP A 95 -32.52 12.14 -1.18
C ASP A 95 -30.99 12.18 -1.46
N GLY A 96 -30.22 11.31 -0.80
CA GLY A 96 -28.76 11.24 -0.92
C GLY A 96 -28.00 12.30 -0.15
N LYS A 97 -28.66 13.02 0.77
CA LYS A 97 -28.02 14.04 1.60
C LYS A 97 -27.90 13.59 3.04
N ASP A 98 -26.90 14.18 3.72
CA ASP A 98 -26.77 13.98 5.16
C ASP A 98 -27.94 14.60 5.92
N MET A 99 -28.49 13.84 6.88
CA MET A 99 -29.56 14.29 7.77
C MET A 99 -28.99 15.04 8.97
N ASP A 100 -29.76 15.97 9.52
CA ASP A 100 -29.44 16.57 10.81
C ASP A 100 -29.55 15.52 11.92
N LEU A 101 -28.57 15.45 12.80
CA LEU A 101 -28.44 14.47 13.86
C LEU A 101 -28.76 15.08 15.21
N THR A 102 -29.66 14.42 15.94
CA THR A 102 -29.84 14.66 17.39
C THR A 102 -29.56 13.36 18.11
N VAL A 103 -28.44 13.26 18.83
CA VAL A 103 -28.02 12.09 19.57
C VAL A 103 -28.00 12.40 21.06
N ASP A 104 -28.61 11.51 21.87
CA ASP A 104 -28.76 11.68 23.32
C ASP A 104 -29.37 13.07 23.71
N GLY A 105 -30.30 13.56 22.87
CA GLY A 105 -30.98 14.83 23.07
C GLY A 105 -30.15 16.08 22.76
N LYS A 106 -29.00 15.94 22.14
CA LYS A 106 -28.11 17.04 21.73
C LYS A 106 -28.03 17.15 20.21
N ASP A 107 -28.10 18.36 19.71
CA ASP A 107 -27.82 18.65 18.31
C ASP A 107 -26.35 18.34 18.02
N ALA A 108 -26.11 17.52 16.99
CA ALA A 108 -24.79 17.06 16.57
C ALA A 108 -24.44 17.46 15.12
N GLY A 109 -25.25 18.33 14.48
CA GLY A 109 -25.09 18.70 13.08
C GLY A 109 -25.41 17.54 12.15
N THR A 110 -24.75 17.48 10.96
CA THR A 110 -24.95 16.40 9.97
C THR A 110 -23.93 15.27 10.10
N GLU A 111 -22.93 15.44 10.96
CA GLU A 111 -21.86 14.48 11.20
C GLU A 111 -21.43 14.53 12.67
N THR A 112 -21.19 13.37 13.28
CA THR A 112 -20.74 13.30 14.67
C THR A 112 -19.68 12.22 14.87
N VAL A 113 -18.97 12.27 16.00
CA VAL A 113 -18.04 11.24 16.44
C VAL A 113 -18.59 10.57 17.71
N LEU A 114 -19.03 9.34 17.58
CA LEU A 114 -19.44 8.51 18.72
C LEU A 114 -18.20 7.91 19.38
N SER A 115 -18.16 7.92 20.71
CA SER A 115 -17.11 7.26 21.49
C SER A 115 -17.57 5.87 21.89
N LEU A 116 -17.10 4.82 21.20
CA LEU A 116 -17.33 3.44 21.60
C LEU A 116 -16.27 3.02 22.62
N THR A 117 -16.66 2.94 23.88
CA THR A 117 -15.78 2.64 25.02
C THR A 117 -16.11 1.30 25.69
N GLU A 118 -17.30 0.77 25.47
CA GLU A 118 -17.77 -0.50 26.01
C GLU A 118 -17.68 -1.62 24.97
N ASN A 119 -17.77 -2.88 25.43
CA ASN A 119 -17.87 -4.02 24.52
C ASN A 119 -19.12 -3.96 23.64
N GLU A 120 -20.21 -3.41 24.17
CA GLU A 120 -21.45 -3.13 23.44
C GLU A 120 -22.04 -1.80 23.93
N GLN A 121 -22.35 -0.91 23.02
CA GLN A 121 -22.90 0.40 23.32
C GLN A 121 -23.95 0.80 22.27
N THR A 122 -25.04 1.41 22.74
CA THR A 122 -26.16 1.81 21.90
C THR A 122 -26.30 3.33 21.90
N PHE A 123 -26.49 3.90 20.72
CA PHE A 123 -26.70 5.32 20.49
C PHE A 123 -28.07 5.52 19.85
N VAL A 124 -28.86 6.48 20.37
CA VAL A 124 -30.22 6.75 19.90
C VAL A 124 -30.26 8.12 19.24
N PHE A 125 -30.59 8.13 17.96
CA PHE A 125 -30.82 9.34 17.18
C PHE A 125 -32.32 9.63 17.14
N THR A 126 -32.73 10.83 17.46
CA THR A 126 -34.13 11.28 17.50
C THR A 126 -34.43 12.30 16.39
N GLY A 127 -35.71 12.41 16.02
CA GLY A 127 -36.14 13.31 14.94
C GLY A 127 -35.82 12.78 13.53
N VAL A 128 -35.53 11.47 13.39
CA VAL A 128 -35.23 10.81 12.11
C VAL A 128 -36.56 10.51 11.40
N LYS A 129 -36.87 11.31 10.37
CA LYS A 129 -38.20 11.30 9.71
C LYS A 129 -38.40 10.19 8.68
N GLU A 130 -37.34 9.59 8.18
CA GLU A 130 -37.34 8.51 7.21
C GLU A 130 -36.23 7.51 7.53
N GLU A 131 -36.31 6.29 7.01
CA GLU A 131 -35.29 5.27 7.21
C GLU A 131 -33.96 5.71 6.55
N PRO A 132 -32.89 5.94 7.32
CA PRO A 132 -31.62 6.38 6.79
C PRO A 132 -30.71 5.22 6.42
N VAL A 133 -29.67 5.50 5.63
CA VAL A 133 -28.53 4.62 5.48
C VAL A 133 -27.37 5.16 6.33
N PRO A 134 -26.88 4.42 7.35
CA PRO A 134 -25.79 4.88 8.19
C PRO A 134 -24.45 4.83 7.44
N SER A 135 -23.75 5.95 7.43
CA SER A 135 -22.38 6.08 6.94
C SER A 135 -21.43 6.07 8.15
N LEU A 136 -20.72 4.97 8.37
CA LEU A 136 -19.88 4.73 9.55
C LEU A 136 -18.39 4.77 9.23
N MET A 137 -17.54 5.15 10.20
CA MET A 137 -16.08 5.27 10.06
C MET A 137 -15.66 6.29 9.01
N ARG A 138 -16.39 7.38 8.86
CA ARG A 138 -16.06 8.47 7.93
C ARG A 138 -14.62 8.96 8.13
N GLY A 139 -13.96 9.27 7.02
CA GLY A 139 -12.55 9.67 7.02
C GLY A 139 -11.61 8.63 7.63
N PHE A 140 -12.05 7.36 7.76
CA PHE A 140 -11.31 6.30 8.43
C PHE A 140 -10.96 6.67 9.89
N SER A 141 -11.98 6.99 10.68
CA SER A 141 -11.83 7.51 12.04
C SER A 141 -11.11 6.57 13.02
N ALA A 142 -11.08 5.25 12.76
CA ALA A 142 -10.33 4.29 13.56
C ALA A 142 -9.87 3.07 12.74
N PRO A 143 -8.70 2.47 13.07
CA PRO A 143 -8.16 1.29 12.38
C PRO A 143 -8.82 -0.01 12.87
N VAL A 144 -10.11 -0.18 12.57
CA VAL A 144 -10.92 -1.33 12.97
C VAL A 144 -11.41 -2.12 11.76
N LYS A 145 -11.88 -3.34 11.99
CA LYS A 145 -12.65 -4.11 11.02
C LYS A 145 -14.12 -3.85 11.29
N LEU A 146 -14.78 -3.13 10.39
CA LEU A 146 -16.20 -2.83 10.49
C LEU A 146 -17.02 -3.91 9.80
N THR A 147 -18.05 -4.40 10.48
CA THR A 147 -19.13 -5.21 9.92
C THR A 147 -20.43 -4.48 10.05
N THR A 148 -21.23 -4.46 9.00
CA THR A 148 -22.57 -3.89 9.01
C THR A 148 -23.57 -4.90 8.48
N ASP A 149 -24.85 -4.70 8.79
CA ASP A 149 -25.97 -5.45 8.20
C ASP A 149 -26.53 -4.78 6.93
N LEU A 150 -25.79 -3.84 6.36
CA LEU A 150 -26.16 -3.13 5.13
C LEU A 150 -26.25 -4.10 3.95
N LYS A 151 -27.34 -3.98 3.19
CA LYS A 151 -27.56 -4.72 1.95
C LYS A 151 -26.71 -4.13 0.81
N ALA A 152 -26.54 -4.91 -0.25
CA ALA A 152 -25.78 -4.47 -1.42
C ALA A 152 -26.33 -3.15 -2.03
N GLU A 153 -27.67 -2.99 -2.03
CA GLU A 153 -28.33 -1.79 -2.56
C GLU A 153 -28.03 -0.56 -1.70
N GLN A 154 -27.94 -0.72 -0.36
CA GLN A 154 -27.58 0.36 0.56
C GLN A 154 -26.10 0.75 0.43
N LEU A 155 -25.21 -0.24 0.24
CA LEU A 155 -23.80 0.04 -0.05
C LEU A 155 -23.62 0.76 -1.38
N GLN A 156 -24.39 0.38 -2.42
CA GLN A 156 -24.38 1.11 -3.69
C GLN A 156 -24.89 2.54 -3.53
N PHE A 157 -25.95 2.72 -2.75
CA PHE A 157 -26.48 4.05 -2.46
C PHE A 157 -25.41 4.92 -1.77
N LEU A 158 -24.68 4.40 -0.78
CA LEU A 158 -23.56 5.12 -0.15
C LEU A 158 -22.42 5.39 -1.16
N ALA A 159 -22.09 4.41 -2.01
CA ALA A 159 -21.06 4.60 -3.05
C ALA A 159 -21.40 5.73 -4.04
N ALA A 160 -22.68 6.01 -4.26
CA ALA A 160 -23.14 7.09 -5.13
C ALA A 160 -23.29 8.43 -4.40
N HIS A 161 -23.79 8.42 -3.16
CA HIS A 161 -24.35 9.61 -2.51
C HIS A 161 -23.64 10.06 -1.23
N ASP A 162 -22.83 9.19 -0.56
CA ASP A 162 -22.18 9.58 0.68
C ASP A 162 -21.34 10.87 0.49
N SER A 163 -21.48 11.81 1.39
CA SER A 163 -20.71 13.06 1.38
C SER A 163 -19.22 12.82 1.73
N ASP A 164 -18.91 11.75 2.49
CA ASP A 164 -17.55 11.35 2.81
C ASP A 164 -16.92 10.54 1.67
N SER A 165 -15.86 11.06 1.09
CA SER A 165 -15.18 10.45 -0.06
C SER A 165 -14.55 9.10 0.26
N PHE A 166 -14.08 8.90 1.51
CA PHE A 166 -13.54 7.60 1.94
C PHE A 166 -14.66 6.55 1.98
N ASN A 167 -15.81 6.86 2.57
CA ASN A 167 -16.93 5.94 2.67
C ASN A 167 -17.57 5.65 1.31
N ARG A 168 -17.61 6.61 0.39
CA ARG A 168 -18.02 6.35 -1.01
C ARG A 168 -17.13 5.28 -1.64
N TRP A 169 -15.82 5.44 -1.53
CA TRP A 169 -14.84 4.48 -2.04
C TRP A 169 -14.97 3.12 -1.33
N GLU A 170 -15.01 3.11 -0.01
CA GLU A 170 -15.10 1.87 0.79
C GLU A 170 -16.37 1.07 0.49
N SER A 171 -17.53 1.75 0.34
CA SER A 171 -18.80 1.12 -0.02
C SER A 171 -18.74 0.49 -1.41
N ALA A 172 -18.17 1.19 -2.40
CA ALA A 172 -17.95 0.66 -3.74
C ALA A 172 -17.02 -0.56 -3.73
N GLN A 173 -15.88 -0.48 -3.02
CA GLN A 173 -14.93 -1.60 -2.91
C GLN A 173 -15.54 -2.79 -2.16
N THR A 174 -16.40 -2.54 -1.17
CA THR A 174 -17.10 -3.61 -0.44
C THR A 174 -18.04 -4.38 -1.37
N VAL A 175 -18.82 -3.70 -2.20
CA VAL A 175 -19.68 -4.33 -3.23
C VAL A 175 -18.84 -5.15 -4.21
N ASN A 176 -17.78 -4.55 -4.76
CA ASN A 176 -16.88 -5.22 -5.69
C ASN A 176 -16.26 -6.48 -5.10
N ARG A 177 -15.78 -6.40 -3.86
CA ARG A 177 -15.20 -7.53 -3.14
C ARG A 177 -16.20 -8.64 -2.87
N GLN A 178 -17.41 -8.32 -2.41
CA GLN A 178 -18.46 -9.30 -2.17
C GLN A 178 -18.81 -10.07 -3.45
N ALA A 179 -18.94 -9.35 -4.58
CA ALA A 179 -19.20 -9.96 -5.87
C ALA A 179 -18.04 -10.90 -6.30
N MET A 180 -16.80 -10.46 -6.14
CA MET A 180 -15.63 -11.28 -6.50
C MET A 180 -15.45 -12.47 -5.58
N LEU A 181 -15.76 -12.38 -4.29
CA LEU A 181 -15.75 -13.51 -3.36
C LEU A 181 -16.80 -14.56 -3.73
N ALA A 182 -18.01 -14.13 -4.09
CA ALA A 182 -19.03 -15.05 -4.60
C ALA A 182 -18.58 -15.78 -5.90
N MET A 183 -17.90 -15.06 -6.80
CA MET A 183 -17.30 -15.66 -8.00
C MET A 183 -16.16 -16.66 -7.67
N ILE A 184 -15.39 -16.43 -6.61
CA ILE A 184 -14.36 -17.38 -6.14
C ILE A 184 -15.03 -18.68 -5.69
N ASP A 185 -16.15 -18.59 -4.98
CA ASP A 185 -16.95 -19.76 -4.60
C ASP A 185 -17.54 -20.47 -5.83
N ASP A 186 -17.93 -19.73 -6.87
CA ASP A 186 -18.37 -20.30 -8.14
C ASP A 186 -17.26 -21.09 -8.84
N VAL A 187 -16.04 -20.53 -8.92
CA VAL A 187 -14.88 -21.24 -9.49
C VAL A 187 -14.58 -22.52 -8.71
N LYS A 188 -14.54 -22.45 -7.36
CA LYS A 188 -14.32 -23.63 -6.51
C LYS A 188 -15.38 -24.72 -6.68
N ALA A 189 -16.62 -24.30 -6.97
CA ALA A 189 -17.73 -25.21 -7.23
C ALA A 189 -17.85 -25.66 -8.71
N GLY A 190 -16.93 -25.24 -9.57
CA GLY A 190 -16.96 -25.57 -11.02
C GLY A 190 -18.09 -24.89 -11.79
N ARG A 191 -18.67 -23.80 -11.27
CA ARG A 191 -19.72 -23.03 -11.93
C ARG A 191 -19.14 -22.01 -12.91
N GLU A 192 -19.93 -21.64 -13.91
CA GLU A 192 -19.54 -20.62 -14.90
C GLU A 192 -19.60 -19.21 -14.26
N LEU A 193 -18.58 -18.41 -14.56
CA LEU A 193 -18.51 -17.03 -14.07
C LEU A 193 -19.45 -16.12 -14.86
N THR A 194 -20.19 -15.30 -14.14
CA THR A 194 -21.07 -14.27 -14.70
C THR A 194 -20.72 -12.92 -14.13
N MET A 195 -20.52 -11.93 -15.02
CA MET A 195 -20.20 -10.55 -14.62
C MET A 195 -21.48 -9.83 -14.16
N PRO A 196 -21.57 -9.36 -12.90
CA PRO A 196 -22.71 -8.57 -12.47
C PRO A 196 -22.76 -7.24 -13.23
N THR A 197 -23.93 -6.93 -13.81
CA THR A 197 -24.14 -5.66 -14.56
C THR A 197 -23.87 -4.44 -13.67
N MET A 198 -24.20 -4.55 -12.41
CA MET A 198 -23.99 -3.56 -11.37
C MET A 198 -22.53 -3.04 -11.28
N LEU A 199 -21.51 -3.91 -11.39
CA LEU A 199 -20.12 -3.48 -11.39
C LEU A 199 -19.77 -2.67 -12.63
N ILE A 200 -20.33 -3.06 -13.78
CA ILE A 200 -20.12 -2.35 -15.05
C ILE A 200 -20.77 -0.96 -14.98
N ASP A 201 -21.98 -0.88 -14.44
CA ASP A 201 -22.74 0.36 -14.35
C ASP A 201 -22.10 1.34 -13.36
N GLN A 202 -21.65 0.86 -12.20
CA GLN A 202 -20.90 1.66 -11.22
C GLN A 202 -19.62 2.25 -11.84
N MET A 203 -18.87 1.45 -12.60
CA MET A 203 -17.66 1.96 -13.26
C MET A 203 -17.99 2.97 -14.36
N ARG A 204 -19.03 2.73 -15.16
CA ARG A 204 -19.47 3.67 -16.19
C ARG A 204 -19.89 5.01 -15.57
N GLU A 205 -20.65 4.96 -14.48
CA GLU A 205 -21.05 6.17 -13.75
C GLU A 205 -19.83 6.94 -13.20
N THR A 206 -18.87 6.24 -12.57
CA THR A 206 -17.63 6.86 -12.11
C THR A 206 -16.85 7.51 -13.25
N ILE A 207 -16.74 6.86 -14.41
CA ILE A 207 -16.04 7.40 -15.59
C ILE A 207 -16.70 8.69 -16.07
N SER A 208 -18.03 8.68 -16.17
CA SER A 208 -18.82 9.77 -16.75
C SER A 208 -19.08 10.94 -15.78
N ASN A 209 -18.89 10.76 -14.47
CA ASN A 209 -19.17 11.78 -13.47
C ASN A 209 -18.17 12.97 -13.59
N PRO A 210 -18.63 14.19 -13.94
CA PRO A 210 -17.75 15.34 -14.11
C PRO A 210 -17.27 15.94 -12.79
N ASP A 211 -17.94 15.65 -11.67
CA ASP A 211 -17.65 16.25 -10.36
C ASP A 211 -16.50 15.56 -9.63
N LEU A 212 -16.08 14.37 -10.09
CA LEU A 212 -14.97 13.64 -9.51
C LEU A 212 -13.65 14.04 -10.17
N ASP A 213 -12.65 14.37 -9.36
CA ASP A 213 -11.30 14.59 -9.84
C ASP A 213 -10.64 13.30 -10.38
N ASN A 214 -9.62 13.46 -11.20
CA ASN A 214 -8.97 12.33 -11.87
C ASN A 214 -8.28 11.36 -10.89
N GLN A 215 -7.75 11.84 -9.79
CA GLN A 215 -7.08 10.99 -8.80
C GLN A 215 -8.10 10.11 -8.07
N TYR A 216 -9.23 10.70 -7.67
CA TYR A 216 -10.31 9.97 -7.05
C TYR A 216 -10.95 8.96 -8.01
N LYS A 217 -11.22 9.35 -9.29
CA LYS A 217 -11.66 8.40 -10.33
C LYS A 217 -10.71 7.22 -10.46
N ALA A 218 -9.40 7.47 -10.50
CA ALA A 218 -8.42 6.41 -10.62
C ALA A 218 -8.44 5.44 -9.43
N LEU A 219 -8.82 5.87 -8.22
CA LEU A 219 -9.03 5.00 -7.07
C LEU A 219 -10.33 4.20 -7.17
N MET A 220 -11.44 4.88 -7.51
CA MET A 220 -12.77 4.26 -7.62
C MET A 220 -12.83 3.16 -8.69
N LEU A 221 -12.09 3.32 -9.79
CA LEU A 221 -12.09 2.41 -10.95
C LEU A 221 -11.18 1.19 -10.79
N ARG A 222 -10.53 1.01 -9.66
CA ARG A 222 -9.75 -0.19 -9.35
C ARG A 222 -10.65 -1.30 -8.85
N VAL A 223 -10.31 -2.52 -9.21
CA VAL A 223 -10.94 -3.73 -8.66
C VAL A 223 -10.09 -4.29 -7.51
N PRO A 224 -10.68 -5.04 -6.55
CA PRO A 224 -9.96 -5.68 -5.47
C PRO A 224 -8.74 -6.48 -5.92
N GLY A 225 -7.61 -6.25 -5.22
CA GLY A 225 -6.34 -6.91 -5.50
C GLY A 225 -6.30 -8.37 -5.02
N TYR A 226 -5.26 -9.12 -5.45
CA TYR A 226 -5.05 -10.51 -5.00
C TYR A 226 -4.96 -10.61 -3.47
N SER A 227 -4.10 -9.79 -2.88
CA SER A 227 -3.86 -9.83 -1.42
C SER A 227 -5.11 -9.48 -0.62
N GLU A 228 -5.93 -8.57 -1.11
CA GLU A 228 -7.21 -8.19 -0.51
C GLU A 228 -8.18 -9.36 -0.51
N LEU A 229 -8.40 -10.00 -1.67
CA LEU A 229 -9.27 -11.17 -1.79
C LEU A 229 -8.74 -12.36 -0.98
N ALA A 230 -7.41 -12.60 -1.01
CA ALA A 230 -6.78 -13.65 -0.23
C ALA A 230 -6.93 -13.45 1.29
N GLN A 231 -6.98 -12.19 1.77
CA GLN A 231 -7.24 -11.90 3.19
C GLN A 231 -8.70 -12.10 3.57
N ALA A 232 -9.62 -12.01 2.62
CA ALA A 232 -11.05 -12.08 2.85
C ALA A 232 -11.63 -13.51 2.77
N VAL A 233 -10.82 -14.52 2.43
CA VAL A 233 -11.21 -15.94 2.41
C VAL A 233 -10.55 -16.69 3.55
N ASP A 234 -11.18 -17.75 4.03
CA ASP A 234 -10.62 -18.63 5.07
C ASP A 234 -9.48 -19.49 4.48
N GLU A 235 -9.74 -20.13 3.35
CA GLU A 235 -8.78 -20.93 2.59
C GLU A 235 -8.42 -20.22 1.29
N VAL A 236 -7.15 -19.92 1.12
CA VAL A 236 -6.62 -19.24 -0.06
C VAL A 236 -6.38 -20.26 -1.17
N ASP A 237 -7.16 -20.15 -2.24
CA ASP A 237 -6.91 -20.80 -3.52
C ASP A 237 -6.39 -19.74 -4.51
N PRO A 238 -5.08 -19.69 -4.78
CA PRO A 238 -4.49 -18.69 -5.68
C PRO A 238 -5.03 -18.78 -7.10
N ASP A 239 -5.35 -19.97 -7.59
CA ASP A 239 -5.85 -20.16 -8.96
C ASP A 239 -7.27 -19.62 -9.09
N ALA A 240 -8.15 -19.89 -8.12
CA ALA A 240 -9.52 -19.38 -8.12
C ALA A 240 -9.53 -17.85 -8.04
N ILE A 241 -8.74 -17.26 -7.14
CA ILE A 241 -8.63 -15.79 -7.01
C ILE A 241 -8.15 -15.18 -8.32
N GLN A 242 -7.10 -15.71 -8.94
CA GLN A 242 -6.56 -15.17 -10.19
C GLN A 242 -7.50 -15.40 -11.39
N ALA A 243 -8.24 -16.51 -11.42
CA ALA A 243 -9.25 -16.74 -12.45
C ALA A 243 -10.35 -15.65 -12.40
N VAL A 244 -10.87 -15.37 -11.21
CA VAL A 244 -11.89 -14.32 -11.01
C VAL A 244 -11.34 -12.94 -11.35
N ARG A 245 -10.16 -12.57 -10.85
CA ARG A 245 -9.53 -11.27 -11.17
C ARG A 245 -9.33 -11.09 -12.68
N LYS A 246 -8.82 -12.11 -13.35
CA LYS A 246 -8.63 -12.09 -14.79
C LYS A 246 -9.97 -11.95 -15.53
N PHE A 247 -11.00 -12.69 -15.11
CA PHE A 247 -12.34 -12.63 -15.69
C PHE A 247 -12.92 -11.22 -15.56
N VAL A 248 -12.98 -10.68 -14.32
CA VAL A 248 -13.55 -9.35 -14.06
C VAL A 248 -12.81 -8.25 -14.84
N ARG A 249 -11.46 -8.26 -14.82
CA ARG A 249 -10.68 -7.26 -15.58
C ARG A 249 -10.91 -7.37 -17.09
N THR A 250 -11.03 -8.59 -17.63
CA THR A 250 -11.30 -8.79 -19.06
C THR A 250 -12.70 -8.32 -19.44
N GLU A 251 -13.72 -8.66 -18.64
CA GLU A 251 -15.08 -8.21 -18.89
C GLU A 251 -15.22 -6.67 -18.83
N LEU A 252 -14.60 -6.03 -17.82
CA LEU A 252 -14.57 -4.57 -17.71
C LEU A 252 -13.80 -3.93 -18.89
N ALA A 253 -12.69 -4.51 -19.30
CA ALA A 253 -11.93 -4.04 -20.44
C ALA A 253 -12.70 -4.14 -21.76
N ASP A 254 -13.48 -5.20 -21.95
CA ASP A 254 -14.27 -5.42 -23.17
C ASP A 254 -15.59 -4.63 -23.16
N LYS A 255 -16.31 -4.62 -22.03
CA LYS A 255 -17.63 -3.97 -21.90
C LYS A 255 -17.57 -2.43 -21.86
N LEU A 256 -16.45 -1.88 -21.38
CA LEU A 256 -16.21 -0.42 -21.27
C LEU A 256 -15.09 0.04 -22.23
N ALA A 257 -14.84 -0.70 -23.32
CA ALA A 257 -13.76 -0.39 -24.24
C ALA A 257 -13.82 1.03 -24.86
N PRO A 258 -15.00 1.56 -25.25
CA PRO A 258 -15.11 2.93 -25.73
C PRO A 258 -14.75 3.95 -24.66
N GLU A 259 -15.22 3.75 -23.42
CA GLU A 259 -14.99 4.62 -22.29
C GLU A 259 -13.50 4.65 -21.90
N TRP A 260 -12.85 3.49 -21.84
CA TRP A 260 -11.40 3.41 -21.58
C TRP A 260 -10.58 4.10 -22.67
N LYS A 261 -10.97 3.95 -23.93
CA LYS A 261 -10.29 4.64 -25.04
C LYS A 261 -10.48 6.16 -24.93
N GLN A 262 -11.69 6.64 -24.70
CA GLN A 262 -11.96 8.06 -24.52
C GLN A 262 -11.18 8.64 -23.35
N MET A 263 -11.13 7.92 -22.23
CA MET A 263 -10.36 8.31 -21.03
C MET A 263 -8.86 8.38 -21.35
N PHE A 264 -8.30 7.37 -21.99
CA PHE A 264 -6.89 7.34 -22.36
C PHE A 264 -6.52 8.52 -23.29
N GLU A 265 -7.34 8.80 -24.32
CA GLU A 265 -7.12 9.91 -25.22
C GLU A 265 -7.29 11.27 -24.51
N GLY A 266 -8.31 11.41 -23.66
CA GLY A 266 -8.63 12.65 -22.95
C GLY A 266 -7.67 13.00 -21.81
N THR A 267 -6.85 12.05 -21.38
CA THR A 267 -5.86 12.24 -20.30
C THR A 267 -4.41 12.27 -20.80
N LYS A 268 -4.19 12.39 -22.10
CA LYS A 268 -2.85 12.63 -22.64
C LYS A 268 -2.24 13.91 -22.08
N ALA A 269 -0.92 13.91 -21.90
CA ALA A 269 -0.19 15.12 -21.51
C ALA A 269 -0.32 16.19 -22.58
N THR A 270 -0.60 17.41 -22.19
CA THR A 270 -0.70 18.60 -23.07
C THR A 270 0.45 19.58 -22.88
N GLY A 271 1.33 19.34 -21.91
CA GLY A 271 2.48 20.16 -21.56
C GLY A 271 3.63 19.33 -20.99
N ALA A 272 4.66 20.02 -20.51
CA ALA A 272 5.79 19.39 -19.82
C ALA A 272 5.36 18.78 -18.48
N TYR A 273 6.17 17.86 -17.95
CA TYR A 273 5.93 17.23 -16.66
C TYR A 273 5.79 18.25 -15.54
N GLU A 274 4.74 18.09 -14.74
CA GLU A 274 4.51 18.82 -13.50
C GLU A 274 4.19 17.86 -12.35
N ALA A 275 4.69 18.16 -11.14
CA ALA A 275 4.45 17.39 -9.91
C ALA A 275 3.27 17.98 -9.10
N THR A 276 2.21 18.43 -9.79
CA THR A 276 1.01 18.97 -9.16
C THR A 276 -0.04 17.89 -8.94
N GLY A 277 -0.95 18.08 -7.96
CA GLY A 277 -2.05 17.15 -7.69
C GLY A 277 -2.91 16.82 -8.93
N PRO A 278 -3.40 17.82 -9.70
CA PRO A 278 -4.15 17.56 -10.92
C PRO A 278 -3.38 16.72 -11.94
N GLU A 279 -2.09 17.00 -12.17
CA GLU A 279 -1.24 16.24 -13.10
C GLU A 279 -0.92 14.84 -12.59
N MET A 280 -0.75 14.63 -11.28
CA MET A 280 -0.64 13.30 -10.68
C MET A 280 -1.92 12.49 -10.90
N GLY A 281 -3.09 13.09 -10.71
CA GLY A 281 -4.39 12.49 -10.98
C GLY A 281 -4.58 12.16 -12.46
N ARG A 282 -4.20 13.07 -13.38
CA ARG A 282 -4.23 12.84 -14.83
C ARG A 282 -3.40 11.61 -15.21
N ARG A 283 -2.16 11.52 -14.74
CA ARG A 283 -1.27 10.37 -14.99
C ARG A 283 -1.83 9.06 -14.40
N ALA A 284 -2.36 9.11 -13.17
CA ALA A 284 -2.95 7.94 -12.54
C ALA A 284 -4.11 7.38 -13.38
N LEU A 285 -5.00 8.25 -13.84
CA LEU A 285 -6.15 7.87 -14.66
C LEU A 285 -5.74 7.41 -16.07
N HIS A 286 -4.77 8.08 -16.68
CA HIS A 286 -4.20 7.70 -17.98
C HIS A 286 -3.60 6.29 -17.95
N ASN A 287 -2.79 6.01 -16.95
CA ASN A 287 -2.12 4.72 -16.78
C ASN A 287 -3.10 3.59 -16.41
N LEU A 288 -4.15 3.91 -15.64
CA LEU A 288 -5.23 2.97 -15.36
C LEU A 288 -5.98 2.59 -16.66
N ALA A 289 -6.34 3.59 -17.46
CA ALA A 289 -6.99 3.36 -18.77
C ALA A 289 -6.10 2.51 -19.69
N LEU A 290 -4.79 2.77 -19.77
CA LEU A 290 -3.84 1.93 -20.50
C LEU A 290 -3.87 0.47 -20.02
N GLY A 291 -3.93 0.26 -18.71
CA GLY A 291 -4.02 -1.08 -18.11
C GLY A 291 -5.28 -1.85 -18.52
N TYR A 292 -6.45 -1.17 -18.57
CA TYR A 292 -7.69 -1.79 -19.07
C TYR A 292 -7.64 -2.02 -20.59
N LEU A 293 -7.16 -1.07 -21.37
CA LEU A 293 -6.97 -1.27 -22.81
C LEU A 293 -6.06 -2.46 -23.12
N ALA A 294 -5.07 -2.72 -22.26
CA ALA A 294 -4.21 -3.90 -22.38
C ALA A 294 -4.93 -5.22 -22.12
N GLY A 295 -5.97 -5.22 -21.29
CA GLY A 295 -6.84 -6.37 -21.02
C GLY A 295 -7.85 -6.67 -22.11
N ASN A 296 -8.12 -5.73 -23.02
CA ASN A 296 -9.08 -5.88 -24.09
C ASN A 296 -8.56 -6.82 -25.19
N LYS A 297 -9.32 -7.89 -25.49
CA LYS A 297 -8.93 -8.91 -26.49
C LYS A 297 -8.80 -8.38 -27.91
N ARG A 298 -9.49 -7.29 -28.23
CA ARG A 298 -9.53 -6.65 -29.58
C ARG A 298 -8.75 -5.34 -29.62
N GLY A 299 -8.14 -4.95 -28.51
CA GLY A 299 -7.49 -3.66 -28.34
C GLY A 299 -6.10 -3.60 -28.99
N LYS A 300 -5.67 -2.36 -29.25
CA LYS A 300 -4.33 -2.04 -29.76
C LYS A 300 -3.35 -1.73 -28.61
N ALA A 301 -3.41 -2.51 -27.54
CA ALA A 301 -2.60 -2.28 -26.34
C ALA A 301 -1.08 -2.18 -26.60
N PRO A 302 -0.47 -3.05 -27.44
CA PRO A 302 0.95 -2.93 -27.74
C PRO A 302 1.30 -1.62 -28.44
N GLU A 303 0.43 -1.09 -29.30
CA GLU A 303 0.64 0.18 -30.00
C GLU A 303 0.56 1.37 -29.02
N HIS A 304 -0.47 1.42 -28.17
CA HIS A 304 -0.64 2.48 -27.16
C HIS A 304 0.50 2.47 -26.15
N ALA A 305 0.81 1.29 -25.60
CA ALA A 305 1.90 1.16 -24.65
C ALA A 305 3.28 1.48 -25.25
N SER A 306 3.54 1.10 -26.52
CA SER A 306 4.79 1.43 -27.20
C SER A 306 4.92 2.92 -27.48
N ALA A 307 3.83 3.59 -27.84
CA ALA A 307 3.80 5.03 -28.03
C ALA A 307 4.10 5.75 -26.70
N GLN A 308 3.35 5.41 -25.64
CA GLN A 308 3.58 6.00 -24.31
C GLN A 308 4.98 5.71 -23.78
N PHE A 309 5.50 4.50 -23.94
CA PHE A 309 6.86 4.14 -23.50
C PHE A 309 7.94 5.00 -24.16
N ARG A 310 7.79 5.28 -25.47
CA ARG A 310 8.72 6.10 -26.24
C ARG A 310 8.61 7.58 -25.89
N ASP A 311 7.37 8.07 -25.76
CA ASP A 311 7.06 9.50 -25.70
C ASP A 311 6.97 10.06 -24.27
N ALA A 312 7.00 9.19 -23.23
CA ALA A 312 6.94 9.60 -21.83
C ALA A 312 8.17 10.43 -21.41
N ASP A 313 7.90 11.61 -20.85
CA ASP A 313 8.90 12.52 -20.27
C ASP A 313 9.12 12.31 -18.76
N ASN A 314 8.43 11.34 -18.19
CA ASN A 314 8.49 11.01 -16.76
C ASN A 314 8.49 9.49 -16.52
N MET A 315 9.04 9.09 -15.35
CA MET A 315 9.19 7.68 -15.00
C MET A 315 7.84 7.01 -14.71
N THR A 316 6.83 7.72 -14.21
CA THR A 316 5.51 7.16 -13.89
C THR A 316 4.83 6.60 -15.13
N ASP A 317 4.72 7.41 -16.18
CA ASP A 317 4.09 7.00 -17.44
C ASP A 317 4.94 5.96 -18.18
N ARG A 318 6.27 6.13 -18.15
CA ARG A 318 7.19 5.18 -18.77
C ARG A 318 7.14 3.79 -18.13
N LEU A 319 7.11 3.71 -16.79
CA LEU A 319 6.98 2.43 -16.08
C LEU A 319 5.62 1.77 -16.30
N ALA A 320 4.55 2.53 -16.33
CA ALA A 320 3.22 1.98 -16.61
C ALA A 320 3.18 1.33 -18.00
N ALA A 321 3.69 2.01 -19.01
CA ALA A 321 3.82 1.47 -20.35
C ALA A 321 4.77 0.25 -20.41
N PHE A 322 5.91 0.33 -19.71
CA PHE A 322 6.87 -0.78 -19.60
C PHE A 322 6.24 -2.01 -18.95
N GLY A 323 5.40 -1.82 -17.90
CA GLY A 323 4.67 -2.91 -17.25
C GLY A 323 3.73 -3.64 -18.22
N VAL A 324 2.97 -2.92 -19.03
CA VAL A 324 2.14 -3.50 -20.07
C VAL A 324 2.99 -4.26 -21.09
N LEU A 325 4.04 -3.64 -21.62
CA LEU A 325 4.91 -4.24 -22.64
C LEU A 325 5.67 -5.47 -22.11
N SER A 326 6.15 -5.44 -20.88
CA SER A 326 6.83 -6.58 -20.27
C SER A 326 5.87 -7.75 -20.04
N GLY A 327 4.57 -7.49 -19.87
CA GLY A 327 3.52 -8.49 -19.66
C GLY A 327 3.05 -9.22 -20.93
N ILE A 328 3.24 -8.66 -22.14
CA ILE A 328 2.79 -9.26 -23.42
C ILE A 328 3.88 -10.12 -24.06
N LYS A 329 3.45 -11.01 -24.99
CA LYS A 329 4.38 -11.77 -25.85
C LYS A 329 4.64 -10.98 -27.13
N GLY A 330 5.86 -11.06 -27.66
CA GLY A 330 6.16 -10.51 -28.97
C GLY A 330 7.41 -9.64 -29.02
N PRO A 331 7.70 -9.05 -30.19
CA PRO A 331 8.89 -8.24 -30.39
C PRO A 331 8.85 -6.90 -29.63
N GLU A 332 7.66 -6.34 -29.38
CA GLU A 332 7.45 -5.11 -28.62
C GLU A 332 7.97 -5.26 -27.19
N SER A 333 7.66 -6.38 -26.54
CA SER A 333 8.16 -6.71 -25.21
C SER A 333 9.68 -6.76 -25.16
N LYS A 334 10.30 -7.46 -26.12
CA LYS A 334 11.77 -7.58 -26.19
C LYS A 334 12.43 -6.22 -26.40
N ARG A 335 11.88 -5.41 -27.33
CA ARG A 335 12.39 -4.07 -27.58
C ARG A 335 12.29 -3.17 -26.34
N ALA A 336 11.15 -3.17 -25.66
CA ALA A 336 10.95 -2.35 -24.47
C ALA A 336 11.89 -2.75 -23.32
N ILE A 337 12.08 -4.06 -23.10
CA ILE A 337 12.99 -4.57 -22.07
C ILE A 337 14.43 -4.14 -22.37
N GLN A 338 14.89 -4.30 -23.61
CA GLN A 338 16.23 -3.91 -24.01
C GLN A 338 16.42 -2.39 -23.97
N GLN A 339 15.47 -1.62 -24.52
CA GLN A 339 15.56 -0.16 -24.55
C GLN A 339 15.59 0.44 -23.14
N PHE A 340 14.75 -0.07 -22.22
CA PHE A 340 14.74 0.40 -20.83
C PHE A 340 16.10 0.09 -20.15
N TYR A 341 16.66 -1.09 -20.40
CA TYR A 341 17.97 -1.45 -19.90
C TYR A 341 19.05 -0.49 -20.45
N ASP A 342 19.11 -0.29 -21.75
CA ASP A 342 20.11 0.57 -22.39
C ASP A 342 20.05 2.03 -21.90
N ASP A 343 18.83 2.52 -21.66
CA ASP A 343 18.59 3.89 -21.17
C ASP A 343 18.99 4.08 -19.69
N PHE A 344 18.89 3.03 -18.85
CA PHE A 344 18.99 3.18 -17.40
C PHE A 344 19.98 2.25 -16.69
N LYS A 345 20.79 1.45 -17.41
CA LYS A 345 21.73 0.49 -16.82
C LYS A 345 22.70 1.10 -15.80
N ASP A 346 23.04 2.38 -15.96
CA ASP A 346 23.92 3.12 -15.06
C ASP A 346 23.19 3.76 -13.86
N GLN A 347 21.87 3.49 -13.69
CA GLN A 347 21.05 4.01 -12.61
C GLN A 347 20.53 2.88 -11.73
N PRO A 348 21.20 2.52 -10.62
CA PRO A 348 20.91 1.31 -9.84
C PRO A 348 19.46 1.21 -9.34
N LEU A 349 18.86 2.32 -8.88
CA LEU A 349 17.48 2.34 -8.38
C LEU A 349 16.44 2.17 -9.49
N VAL A 350 16.74 2.63 -10.70
CA VAL A 350 15.86 2.43 -11.86
C VAL A 350 16.00 0.99 -12.37
N MET A 351 17.23 0.44 -12.32
CA MET A 351 17.45 -0.98 -12.64
C MET A 351 16.73 -1.92 -11.67
N ASP A 352 16.58 -1.57 -10.41
CA ASP A 352 15.76 -2.33 -9.48
C ASP A 352 14.29 -2.40 -9.95
N LYS A 353 13.74 -1.32 -10.52
CA LYS A 353 12.40 -1.32 -11.13
C LYS A 353 12.34 -2.19 -12.39
N TRP A 354 13.36 -2.12 -13.25
CA TRP A 354 13.47 -2.96 -14.45
C TRP A 354 13.44 -4.46 -14.12
N PHE A 355 14.14 -4.88 -13.08
CA PHE A 355 14.13 -6.25 -12.59
C PHE A 355 12.76 -6.62 -12.00
N ALA A 356 12.21 -5.78 -11.13
CA ALA A 356 10.96 -6.07 -10.45
C ALA A 356 9.78 -6.18 -11.43
N MET A 357 9.70 -5.32 -12.44
CA MET A 357 8.65 -5.39 -13.47
C MET A 357 8.68 -6.70 -14.26
N GLN A 358 9.86 -7.25 -14.51
CA GLN A 358 9.99 -8.54 -15.17
C GLN A 358 9.68 -9.70 -14.21
N ALA A 359 10.12 -9.61 -12.95
CA ALA A 359 9.84 -10.63 -11.93
C ALA A 359 8.34 -10.76 -11.62
N THR A 360 7.60 -9.64 -11.63
CA THR A 360 6.15 -9.62 -11.40
C THR A 360 5.31 -9.92 -12.65
N SER A 361 5.95 -10.02 -13.82
CA SER A 361 5.24 -10.34 -15.06
C SER A 361 4.57 -11.71 -14.98
N PRO A 362 3.31 -11.86 -15.43
CA PRO A 362 2.62 -13.15 -15.46
C PRO A 362 3.29 -14.20 -16.37
N LYS A 363 4.27 -13.80 -17.18
CA LYS A 363 5.10 -14.70 -18.01
C LYS A 363 6.31 -15.27 -17.25
N THR A 364 6.64 -14.74 -16.11
CA THR A 364 7.85 -15.11 -15.37
C THR A 364 7.52 -16.21 -14.37
N ASP A 365 7.72 -17.44 -14.78
CA ASP A 365 7.74 -18.62 -13.91
C ASP A 365 9.11 -18.76 -13.19
N ALA A 366 9.26 -19.80 -12.39
CA ALA A 366 10.50 -20.07 -11.67
C ALA A 366 11.73 -20.24 -12.59
N ALA A 367 11.56 -20.78 -13.80
CA ALA A 367 12.65 -20.96 -14.76
C ALA A 367 13.07 -19.60 -15.40
N ALA A 368 12.09 -18.79 -15.79
CA ALA A 368 12.33 -17.44 -16.30
C ALA A 368 12.97 -16.55 -15.21
N LEU A 369 12.56 -16.70 -13.94
CA LEU A 369 13.17 -15.97 -12.83
C LEU A 369 14.65 -16.35 -12.64
N LYS A 370 15.01 -17.64 -12.75
CA LYS A 370 16.42 -18.08 -12.73
C LYS A 370 17.23 -17.45 -13.87
N THR A 371 16.63 -17.32 -15.05
CA THR A 371 17.26 -16.61 -16.17
C THR A 371 17.50 -15.14 -15.85
N LEU A 372 16.53 -14.48 -15.22
CA LEU A 372 16.66 -13.10 -14.76
C LEU A 372 17.74 -12.95 -13.67
N MET A 373 17.85 -13.92 -12.76
CA MET A 373 18.91 -13.98 -11.74
C MET A 373 20.30 -14.25 -12.32
N ALA A 374 20.40 -14.81 -13.53
CA ALA A 374 21.67 -14.99 -14.24
C ALA A 374 22.14 -13.74 -14.99
N HIS A 375 21.37 -12.64 -14.95
CA HIS A 375 21.76 -11.39 -15.59
C HIS A 375 23.01 -10.79 -14.92
N PRO A 376 23.99 -10.23 -15.68
CA PRO A 376 25.24 -9.70 -15.12
C PRO A 376 25.04 -8.65 -14.01
N ASP A 377 23.98 -7.85 -14.10
CA ASP A 377 23.68 -6.83 -13.09
C ASP A 377 22.86 -7.35 -11.90
N PHE A 378 22.55 -8.63 -11.87
CA PHE A 378 21.94 -9.23 -10.68
C PHE A 378 23.02 -9.56 -9.63
N SER A 379 22.68 -9.34 -8.36
CA SER A 379 23.58 -9.66 -7.24
C SER A 379 22.78 -10.19 -6.05
N LEU A 380 23.15 -11.36 -5.55
CA LEU A 380 22.61 -11.93 -4.31
C LEU A 380 23.05 -11.15 -3.06
N THR A 381 24.18 -10.44 -3.15
CA THR A 381 24.73 -9.68 -2.02
C THR A 381 24.14 -8.26 -1.91
N ASN A 382 23.53 -7.75 -2.98
CA ASN A 382 22.82 -6.48 -2.95
C ASN A 382 21.35 -6.70 -2.48
N PRO A 383 20.96 -6.25 -1.27
CA PRO A 383 19.63 -6.51 -0.73
C PRO A 383 18.49 -5.89 -1.56
N ASN A 384 18.72 -4.76 -2.21
CA ASN A 384 17.72 -4.11 -3.06
C ASN A 384 17.51 -4.91 -4.35
N ARG A 385 18.60 -5.31 -4.99
CA ARG A 385 18.56 -6.14 -6.20
C ARG A 385 17.92 -7.50 -5.96
N LEU A 386 18.27 -8.16 -4.86
CA LEU A 386 17.66 -9.42 -4.44
C LEU A 386 16.15 -9.26 -4.19
N ARG A 387 15.76 -8.19 -3.53
CA ARG A 387 14.35 -7.89 -3.25
C ARG A 387 13.57 -7.58 -4.51
N SER A 388 14.16 -6.81 -5.45
CA SER A 388 13.51 -6.47 -6.72
C SER A 388 13.27 -7.68 -7.63
N VAL A 389 14.04 -8.75 -7.50
CA VAL A 389 13.86 -9.99 -8.28
C VAL A 389 13.07 -11.01 -7.46
N VAL A 390 13.71 -11.60 -6.46
CA VAL A 390 13.14 -12.73 -5.72
C VAL A 390 12.01 -12.31 -4.79
N GLY A 391 12.18 -11.17 -4.10
CA GLY A 391 11.15 -10.61 -3.24
C GLY A 391 9.89 -10.22 -4.02
N SER A 392 10.05 -9.54 -5.15
CA SER A 392 8.93 -9.14 -6.01
C SER A 392 8.20 -10.34 -6.63
N PHE A 393 8.95 -11.35 -7.08
CA PHE A 393 8.35 -12.60 -7.56
C PHE A 393 7.49 -13.29 -6.49
N ALA A 394 8.03 -13.44 -5.29
CA ALA A 394 7.34 -14.15 -4.22
C ALA A 394 6.14 -13.37 -3.64
N ALA A 395 6.19 -12.03 -3.65
CA ALA A 395 5.13 -11.20 -3.09
C ALA A 395 4.07 -10.77 -4.11
N ALA A 396 4.44 -10.56 -5.39
CA ALA A 396 3.59 -9.90 -6.37
C ALA A 396 3.44 -10.67 -7.71
N ASN A 397 3.84 -11.95 -7.76
CA ASN A 397 3.54 -12.85 -8.87
C ASN A 397 2.83 -14.12 -8.38
N PRO A 398 1.61 -14.00 -7.80
CA PRO A 398 0.94 -15.12 -7.13
C PRO A 398 0.65 -16.29 -8.07
N SER A 399 0.38 -16.05 -9.35
CA SER A 399 0.14 -17.12 -10.33
C SER A 399 1.31 -18.08 -10.49
N ASN A 400 2.54 -17.56 -10.46
CA ASN A 400 3.74 -18.36 -10.69
C ASN A 400 4.45 -18.73 -9.39
N PHE A 401 4.43 -17.88 -8.37
CA PHE A 401 5.00 -18.21 -7.07
C PHE A 401 4.24 -19.36 -6.40
N HIS A 402 2.90 -19.35 -6.51
CA HIS A 402 2.03 -20.39 -6.00
C HIS A 402 1.66 -21.45 -7.05
N ALA A 403 2.53 -21.69 -8.05
CA ALA A 403 2.30 -22.75 -9.03
C ALA A 403 2.14 -24.12 -8.34
N LYS A 404 1.22 -24.95 -8.85
CA LYS A 404 0.86 -26.25 -8.24
C LYS A 404 2.01 -27.25 -8.16
N ASP A 405 3.05 -27.08 -9.00
CA ASP A 405 4.25 -27.91 -8.98
C ASP A 405 5.23 -27.55 -7.83
N GLY A 406 4.95 -26.49 -7.05
CA GLY A 406 5.80 -26.03 -5.95
C GLY A 406 7.12 -25.38 -6.38
N SER A 407 7.32 -25.15 -7.68
CA SER A 407 8.59 -24.63 -8.22
C SER A 407 8.96 -23.26 -7.66
N GLY A 408 7.97 -22.40 -7.39
CA GLY A 408 8.17 -21.10 -6.76
C GLY A 408 8.67 -21.20 -5.31
N TYR A 409 8.13 -22.11 -4.53
CA TYR A 409 8.54 -22.34 -3.13
C TYR A 409 9.95 -22.94 -3.05
N LYS A 410 10.23 -23.92 -3.93
CA LYS A 410 11.56 -24.50 -4.04
C LYS A 410 12.61 -23.46 -4.41
N LEU A 411 12.33 -22.61 -5.39
CA LEU A 411 13.23 -21.54 -5.79
C LEU A 411 13.51 -20.58 -4.63
N LEU A 412 12.46 -20.13 -3.92
CA LEU A 412 12.62 -19.25 -2.78
C LEU A 412 13.49 -19.91 -1.68
N ALA A 413 13.24 -21.18 -1.37
CA ALA A 413 14.01 -21.93 -0.37
C ALA A 413 15.49 -22.07 -0.77
N ASP A 414 15.77 -22.38 -2.05
CA ASP A 414 17.15 -22.47 -2.57
C ASP A 414 17.87 -21.11 -2.42
N VAL A 415 17.21 -19.99 -2.78
CA VAL A 415 17.77 -18.66 -2.62
C VAL A 415 17.99 -18.28 -1.15
N VAL A 416 17.07 -18.62 -0.26
CA VAL A 416 17.23 -18.40 1.18
C VAL A 416 18.46 -19.10 1.72
N LEU A 417 18.70 -20.37 1.31
CA LEU A 417 19.86 -21.15 1.71
C LEU A 417 21.19 -20.58 1.18
N ASP A 418 21.16 -19.91 0.05
CA ASP A 418 22.36 -19.24 -0.49
C ASP A 418 22.59 -17.90 0.18
N VAL A 419 21.55 -17.07 0.30
CA VAL A 419 21.65 -15.72 0.88
C VAL A 419 22.00 -15.75 2.36
N GLN A 420 21.52 -16.74 3.12
CA GLN A 420 21.82 -16.84 4.55
C GLN A 420 23.33 -16.98 4.87
N LYS A 421 24.13 -17.43 3.92
CA LYS A 421 25.59 -17.55 4.05
C LYS A 421 26.29 -16.16 4.07
N VAL A 422 25.66 -15.15 3.48
CA VAL A 422 26.22 -13.80 3.33
C VAL A 422 25.39 -12.72 4.06
N ASN A 423 24.08 -12.88 4.14
CA ASN A 423 23.18 -11.96 4.85
C ASN A 423 22.00 -12.69 5.49
N PRO A 424 22.18 -13.23 6.72
CA PRO A 424 21.14 -13.97 7.44
C PRO A 424 19.83 -13.23 7.63
N ARG A 425 19.89 -11.93 7.96
CA ARG A 425 18.69 -11.10 8.16
C ARG A 425 17.87 -10.93 6.88
N THR A 426 18.54 -10.72 5.75
CA THR A 426 17.85 -10.62 4.47
C THR A 426 17.24 -11.97 4.07
N ALA A 427 17.94 -13.08 4.28
CA ALA A 427 17.41 -14.41 4.04
C ALA A 427 16.15 -14.70 4.87
N ALA A 428 16.17 -14.38 6.17
CA ALA A 428 15.02 -14.55 7.05
C ALA A 428 13.80 -13.71 6.59
N ARG A 429 14.02 -12.49 6.10
CA ARG A 429 12.95 -11.64 5.54
C ARG A 429 12.33 -12.19 4.26
N LEU A 430 13.11 -12.85 3.40
CA LEU A 430 12.60 -13.47 2.18
C LEU A 430 11.56 -14.56 2.45
N LEU A 431 11.52 -15.15 3.65
CA LEU A 431 10.55 -16.17 4.04
C LEU A 431 9.15 -15.59 4.38
N SER A 432 8.98 -14.26 4.38
CA SER A 432 7.70 -13.63 4.72
C SER A 432 6.49 -14.17 3.95
N PRO A 433 6.56 -14.44 2.62
CA PRO A 433 5.43 -14.99 1.87
C PRO A 433 5.01 -16.39 2.34
N MET A 434 5.92 -17.18 2.94
CA MET A 434 5.62 -18.52 3.42
C MET A 434 5.04 -18.56 4.85
N ARG A 435 5.03 -17.44 5.58
CA ARG A 435 4.54 -17.40 6.98
C ARG A 435 3.08 -17.78 7.14
N GLN A 436 2.26 -17.52 6.11
CA GLN A 436 0.82 -17.81 6.13
C GLN A 436 0.46 -19.13 5.44
N TRP A 437 1.40 -20.05 5.27
CA TRP A 437 1.25 -21.28 4.51
C TRP A 437 0.02 -22.12 4.89
N ARG A 438 -0.40 -22.10 6.17
CA ARG A 438 -1.58 -22.86 6.65
C ARG A 438 -2.92 -22.29 6.16
N ARG A 439 -2.93 -21.13 5.50
CA ARG A 439 -4.13 -20.55 4.93
C ARG A 439 -4.39 -20.99 3.48
N PHE A 440 -3.43 -21.63 2.86
CA PHE A 440 -3.56 -22.12 1.48
C PHE A 440 -4.27 -23.47 1.43
N ASP A 441 -4.65 -23.91 0.24
CA ASP A 441 -5.17 -25.25 -0.01
C ASP A 441 -4.16 -26.34 0.41
N ASP A 442 -4.66 -27.56 0.67
CA ASP A 442 -3.90 -28.67 1.23
C ASP A 442 -2.65 -29.05 0.42
N GLU A 443 -2.70 -28.93 -0.92
CA GLU A 443 -1.57 -29.27 -1.79
C GLU A 443 -0.44 -28.25 -1.60
N ARG A 444 -0.79 -26.97 -1.63
CA ARG A 444 0.19 -25.89 -1.41
C ARG A 444 0.72 -25.87 0.02
N GLN A 445 -0.12 -26.16 1.01
CA GLN A 445 0.35 -26.32 2.39
C GLN A 445 1.47 -27.35 2.49
N LYS A 446 1.28 -28.55 1.92
CA LYS A 446 2.27 -29.63 1.95
C LYS A 446 3.58 -29.23 1.25
N LEU A 447 3.48 -28.58 0.10
CA LEU A 447 4.64 -28.11 -0.65
C LEU A 447 5.44 -27.04 0.10
N MET A 448 4.77 -26.04 0.68
CA MET A 448 5.43 -25.01 1.49
C MET A 448 6.05 -25.58 2.76
N GLN A 449 5.33 -26.49 3.44
CA GLN A 449 5.82 -27.15 4.64
C GLN A 449 7.09 -27.94 4.34
N ALA A 450 7.09 -28.75 3.28
CA ALA A 450 8.25 -29.55 2.87
C ALA A 450 9.50 -28.68 2.62
N GLU A 451 9.35 -27.53 1.95
CA GLU A 451 10.47 -26.62 1.72
C GLU A 451 10.96 -25.94 3.01
N MET A 452 10.06 -25.57 3.92
CA MET A 452 10.45 -25.02 5.23
C MET A 452 11.15 -26.09 6.11
N GLU A 453 10.67 -27.33 6.11
CA GLU A 453 11.33 -28.45 6.79
C GLU A 453 12.72 -28.75 6.19
N ARG A 454 12.85 -28.67 4.85
CA ARG A 454 14.15 -28.78 4.16
C ARG A 454 15.13 -27.70 4.60
N ILE A 455 14.66 -26.45 4.70
CA ILE A 455 15.48 -25.33 5.23
C ILE A 455 15.89 -25.64 6.68
N ALA A 456 14.94 -25.99 7.55
CA ALA A 456 15.19 -26.23 8.97
C ALA A 456 16.21 -27.37 9.21
N ALA A 457 16.22 -28.40 8.34
CA ALA A 457 17.13 -29.55 8.42
C ALA A 457 18.52 -29.24 7.83
N THR A 458 18.76 -28.09 7.23
CA THR A 458 20.04 -27.77 6.58
C THR A 458 21.13 -27.51 7.62
N PRO A 459 22.28 -28.26 7.56
CA PRO A 459 23.41 -28.02 8.47
C PRO A 459 23.98 -26.61 8.31
N GLY A 460 24.34 -25.95 9.42
CA GLY A 460 24.94 -24.61 9.41
C GLY A 460 23.94 -23.50 9.13
N LEU A 461 22.65 -23.74 9.36
CA LEU A 461 21.63 -22.72 9.23
C LEU A 461 21.86 -21.56 10.22
N SER A 462 21.75 -20.33 9.74
CA SER A 462 21.87 -19.13 10.58
C SER A 462 20.75 -19.06 11.62
N LYS A 463 21.02 -18.43 12.78
CA LYS A 463 20.02 -18.27 13.84
C LYS A 463 18.77 -17.55 13.37
N ASP A 464 18.91 -16.48 12.57
CA ASP A 464 17.79 -15.69 12.06
C ASP A 464 16.84 -16.52 11.19
N VAL A 465 17.39 -17.32 10.26
CA VAL A 465 16.59 -18.18 9.38
C VAL A 465 15.98 -19.33 10.15
N TYR A 466 16.77 -19.98 11.03
CA TYR A 466 16.28 -21.07 11.88
C TYR A 466 15.10 -20.64 12.75
N GLU A 467 15.20 -19.47 13.39
CA GLU A 467 14.13 -18.93 14.22
C GLU A 467 12.84 -18.70 13.40
N VAL A 468 12.96 -18.00 12.27
CA VAL A 468 11.79 -17.71 11.42
C VAL A 468 11.12 -18.98 10.92
N VAL A 469 11.88 -19.94 10.43
CA VAL A 469 11.34 -21.21 9.90
C VAL A 469 10.69 -22.04 11.00
N THR A 470 11.39 -22.23 12.12
CA THR A 470 10.87 -23.05 13.23
C THR A 470 9.65 -22.43 13.89
N GLN A 471 9.60 -21.11 14.05
CA GLN A 471 8.42 -20.41 14.55
C GLN A 471 7.25 -20.51 13.55
N THR A 472 7.51 -20.40 12.26
CA THR A 472 6.49 -20.56 11.22
C THR A 472 5.91 -21.98 11.19
N LEU A 473 6.74 -23.00 11.35
CA LEU A 473 6.30 -24.40 11.42
C LEU A 473 5.55 -24.73 12.72
N LYS A 474 5.94 -24.12 13.85
CA LYS A 474 5.32 -24.35 15.17
C LYS A 474 4.05 -23.53 15.39
N ALA A 475 3.91 -22.40 14.72
CA ALA A 475 2.73 -21.55 14.91
C ALA A 475 1.47 -22.41 14.77
N PRO A 476 0.52 -22.36 15.74
CA PRO A 476 -0.75 -23.05 15.58
C PRO A 476 -1.38 -22.57 14.28
N PRO A 477 -2.25 -23.38 13.64
CA PRO A 477 -3.09 -22.85 12.57
C PRO A 477 -3.70 -21.58 13.19
N ARG A 478 -3.44 -20.42 12.60
CA ARG A 478 -4.27 -19.28 12.91
C ARG A 478 -5.67 -19.80 12.60
N ASN A 479 -6.50 -19.90 13.63
CA ASN A 479 -7.94 -19.86 13.39
C ASN A 479 -8.05 -18.70 12.43
N GLY A 480 -8.36 -19.00 11.17
CA GLY A 480 -8.45 -18.01 10.11
C GLY A 480 -9.25 -16.87 10.71
N PRO A 481 -9.14 -15.63 10.34
CA PRO A 481 -10.11 -14.69 10.79
C PRO A 481 -11.39 -15.47 10.69
N SER A 482 -12.09 -15.67 11.84
CA SER A 482 -13.47 -16.11 11.79
C SER A 482 -14.03 -15.37 10.63
N ALA A 483 -14.43 -16.04 9.53
CA ALA A 483 -14.58 -15.44 8.20
C ALA A 483 -15.15 -14.07 8.44
N PRO A 484 -14.52 -12.99 7.97
CA PRO A 484 -15.03 -11.69 8.33
C PRO A 484 -16.50 -11.78 7.97
N PRO A 485 -17.42 -11.48 8.87
CA PRO A 485 -18.81 -11.54 8.55
C PRO A 485 -18.93 -10.83 7.22
N LYS A 486 -19.62 -11.42 6.26
CA LYS A 486 -19.69 -10.96 4.86
C LYS A 486 -19.85 -9.45 4.87
N GLY A 487 -18.81 -8.68 4.57
CA GLY A 487 -18.83 -7.21 4.67
C GLY A 487 -17.60 -6.54 5.30
N VAL A 488 -16.66 -7.24 5.91
CA VAL A 488 -15.53 -6.62 6.64
C VAL A 488 -14.24 -6.60 5.85
N LEU A 489 -13.63 -5.42 5.75
CA LEU A 489 -12.28 -5.22 5.25
C LEU A 489 -11.22 -5.34 6.35
N PRO A 490 -10.20 -6.19 6.15
CA PRO A 490 -8.91 -5.90 6.75
C PRO A 490 -8.27 -4.74 5.97
N ARG A 491 -7.75 -3.77 6.68
CA ARG A 491 -7.08 -2.62 6.08
C ARG A 491 -5.82 -3.00 5.34
N LEU A 492 -5.73 -2.54 4.13
CA LEU A 492 -4.61 -2.63 3.22
C LEU A 492 -3.46 -1.70 3.59
N ALA A 493 -2.25 -2.24 3.51
CA ALA A 493 -1.22 -1.49 2.82
C ALA A 493 -1.67 -1.42 1.34
N LEU A 494 -1.89 -0.21 0.81
CA LEU A 494 -2.20 0.03 -0.59
C LEU A 494 -0.99 -0.38 -1.44
N VAL A 495 -0.79 -1.68 -1.63
CA VAL A 495 0.11 -2.21 -2.64
C VAL A 495 -0.75 -2.45 -3.85
N ASP A 496 -0.63 -1.59 -4.82
CA ASP A 496 -1.40 -1.64 -6.05
C ASP A 496 -0.79 -2.68 -6.99
N GLU A 497 -1.25 -3.92 -6.86
CA GLU A 497 -0.84 -5.03 -7.70
C GLU A 497 -1.40 -4.92 -9.14
N ASP A 498 -2.37 -4.04 -9.36
CA ASP A 498 -3.11 -3.96 -10.61
C ASP A 498 -2.61 -2.90 -11.59
N VAL A 499 -1.82 -1.92 -11.11
CA VAL A 499 -1.15 -0.97 -11.98
C VAL A 499 0.28 -1.44 -12.21
N PRO A 500 0.69 -1.72 -13.47
CA PRO A 500 2.06 -2.05 -13.77
C PRO A 500 3.00 -0.95 -13.24
N GLY A 501 3.85 -1.29 -12.25
CA GLY A 501 4.76 -0.33 -11.60
C GLY A 501 4.38 0.13 -10.20
N ALA A 502 3.13 0.04 -9.76
CA ALA A 502 2.72 0.52 -8.44
C ALA A 502 3.30 -0.33 -7.29
N THR A 503 3.25 -1.66 -7.42
CA THR A 503 3.87 -2.60 -6.47
C THR A 503 5.39 -2.35 -6.33
N VAL A 504 6.04 -2.01 -7.46
CA VAL A 504 7.47 -1.70 -7.49
C VAL A 504 7.78 -0.38 -6.81
N ALA A 505 6.92 0.63 -6.98
CA ALA A 505 7.11 1.94 -6.35
C ALA A 505 7.05 1.84 -4.82
N HIS A 506 6.18 0.99 -4.27
CA HIS A 506 6.04 0.85 -2.81
C HIS A 506 7.17 0.03 -2.17
N MET A 507 7.72 -0.96 -2.88
CA MET A 507 8.87 -1.74 -2.40
C MET A 507 10.19 -0.95 -2.42
N THR A 508 10.28 0.14 -3.19
CA THR A 508 11.47 0.99 -3.32
C THR A 508 11.32 2.37 -2.67
N ALA A 509 10.13 2.75 -2.19
CA ALA A 509 9.83 4.07 -1.65
C ALA A 509 10.37 4.29 -0.23
N GLN A 510 11.68 4.18 -0.04
CA GLN A 510 12.39 4.82 1.07
C GLN A 510 13.28 5.99 0.60
N SER A 511 12.96 6.61 -0.53
CA SER A 511 13.58 7.87 -0.96
C SER A 511 12.50 8.83 -1.48
N PRO A 512 12.45 10.06 -0.97
CA PRO A 512 11.35 11.00 -1.22
C PRO A 512 11.46 11.82 -2.51
N ASP A 513 12.46 11.62 -3.36
CA ASP A 513 12.64 12.50 -4.53
C ASP A 513 12.14 11.88 -5.83
N PRO A 514 11.23 12.54 -6.58
CA PRO A 514 10.85 12.12 -7.91
C PRO A 514 12.04 12.29 -8.87
N ILE A 515 12.39 11.24 -9.60
CA ILE A 515 13.37 11.33 -10.68
C ILE A 515 12.72 12.05 -11.86
N ILE A 516 13.11 13.29 -12.10
CA ILE A 516 12.73 14.06 -13.29
C ILE A 516 13.61 13.62 -14.47
N ILE A 517 12.98 13.12 -15.52
CA ILE A 517 13.68 12.79 -16.78
C ILE A 517 13.54 13.99 -17.71
N GLY A 518 14.65 14.61 -18.08
CA GLY A 518 14.66 15.65 -19.09
C GLY A 518 14.33 15.10 -20.50
N PRO A 519 13.99 15.96 -21.47
CA PRO A 519 13.65 15.53 -22.81
C PRO A 519 14.80 14.75 -23.45
N ILE A 520 14.44 13.62 -24.08
CA ILE A 520 15.40 12.76 -24.79
C ILE A 520 15.74 13.42 -26.12
N THR A 521 16.92 13.99 -26.23
CA THR A 521 17.46 14.45 -27.49
C THR A 521 18.58 13.49 -27.93
N ASN A 522 18.46 12.92 -29.13
CA ASN A 522 19.49 12.09 -29.80
C ASN A 522 19.95 10.84 -29.03
N GLY A 523 19.02 10.15 -28.33
CA GLY A 523 19.30 8.85 -27.70
C GLY A 523 20.24 8.90 -26.49
N ARG A 524 20.56 10.08 -25.95
CA ARG A 524 21.28 10.24 -24.68
C ARG A 524 20.47 11.10 -23.71
N LEU A 525 20.28 10.63 -22.50
CA LEU A 525 19.78 11.41 -21.37
C LEU A 525 20.89 12.35 -20.91
N SER A 526 20.73 13.66 -21.16
CA SER A 526 21.57 14.65 -20.48
C SER A 526 20.94 14.92 -19.12
N ALA A 527 21.67 14.71 -18.05
CA ALA A 527 21.31 15.20 -16.73
C ALA A 527 21.23 16.74 -16.81
N ILE A 528 20.05 17.30 -16.66
CA ILE A 528 19.89 18.74 -16.49
C ILE A 528 20.33 19.04 -15.06
N SER A 529 21.50 19.72 -14.94
CA SER A 529 21.95 20.26 -13.67
C SER A 529 20.98 21.34 -13.20
N GLU A 530 20.47 21.15 -12.04
CA GLU A 530 20.00 22.09 -11.04
C GLU A 530 19.61 23.51 -11.50
N LYS A 531 18.31 23.75 -11.63
CA LYS A 531 17.72 24.91 -10.96
C LYS A 531 16.94 24.37 -9.77
N ARG A 532 17.47 24.57 -8.58
CA ARG A 532 16.69 24.44 -7.34
C ARG A 532 15.46 25.33 -7.52
N PRO A 533 14.23 24.83 -7.26
CA PRO A 533 13.11 25.71 -7.08
C PRO A 533 13.47 26.67 -5.94
N ASP A 534 13.10 27.94 -6.08
CA ASP A 534 13.25 28.92 -5.02
C ASP A 534 12.71 28.33 -3.70
N PRO A 535 13.40 28.55 -2.58
CA PRO A 535 12.98 28.00 -1.30
C PRO A 535 11.56 28.50 -1.02
N ILE A 536 10.66 27.57 -0.76
CA ILE A 536 9.31 27.88 -0.27
C ILE A 536 9.48 28.89 0.85
N GLN A 537 8.89 30.07 0.68
CA GLN A 537 8.86 31.07 1.75
C GLN A 537 8.00 30.51 2.89
N ILE A 538 8.65 29.86 3.84
CA ILE A 538 8.04 29.40 5.07
C ILE A 538 7.90 30.62 5.96
N ALA A 539 6.71 30.85 6.50
CA ALA A 539 6.45 31.95 7.44
C ALA A 539 7.50 31.95 8.58
N PRO A 540 7.87 33.09 9.13
CA PRO A 540 8.96 33.21 10.12
C PRO A 540 8.84 32.27 11.31
N GLU A 541 7.63 31.87 11.68
CA GLU A 541 7.31 30.99 12.80
C GLU A 541 7.73 29.52 12.59
N THR A 542 8.01 29.10 11.34
CA THR A 542 8.40 27.71 11.03
C THR A 542 9.91 27.56 10.86
N LYS A 543 10.68 28.64 10.84
CA LYS A 543 12.15 28.58 10.65
C LYS A 543 12.92 27.97 11.82
N GLY A 544 12.31 27.91 13.02
CA GLY A 544 12.90 27.27 14.20
C GLY A 544 12.90 25.76 14.17
N ILE A 545 11.94 25.16 13.48
CA ILE A 545 11.69 23.70 13.50
C ILE A 545 12.66 22.93 12.57
N LEU A 546 13.23 23.59 11.56
CA LEU A 546 14.14 22.95 10.59
C LEU A 546 15.64 23.07 10.94
N ARG A 547 15.99 23.67 12.07
CA ARG A 547 17.38 23.84 12.54
C ARG A 547 17.72 23.00 13.77
N GLY A 548 16.97 21.94 14.07
CA GLY A 548 17.29 21.06 15.18
C GLY A 548 18.59 20.30 14.94
N GLU A 549 19.58 20.51 15.79
CA GLU A 549 20.86 19.76 15.83
C GLU A 549 20.67 18.26 16.14
N GLY A 550 19.49 17.85 16.61
CA GLY A 550 19.16 16.48 17.00
C GLY A 550 19.25 15.41 15.91
N VAL A 551 19.22 15.78 14.62
CA VAL A 551 19.45 14.82 13.52
C VAL A 551 20.92 14.39 13.43
N ARG A 552 21.83 15.12 14.06
CA ARG A 552 23.27 14.79 14.07
C ARG A 552 23.65 13.67 15.05
N GLU A 553 22.96 13.55 16.18
CA GLU A 553 23.33 12.56 17.20
C GLU A 553 22.79 11.15 16.94
N GLN A 554 21.70 10.99 16.20
CA GLN A 554 21.22 9.65 15.80
C GLN A 554 22.15 8.90 14.84
N LEU A 555 23.11 9.60 14.20
CA LEU A 555 24.13 9.01 13.32
C LEU A 555 25.48 8.80 14.04
N THR A 556 25.63 9.26 15.29
CA THR A 556 26.90 9.21 16.05
C THR A 556 26.78 8.52 17.41
N GLY A 557 25.71 7.74 17.63
CA GLY A 557 25.58 6.93 18.86
C GLY A 557 26.76 5.97 19.05
N GLU A 558 27.28 5.87 20.28
CA GLU A 558 28.47 5.11 20.67
C GLU A 558 28.49 3.65 20.19
N GLY A 559 27.33 3.06 19.88
CA GLY A 559 27.24 1.70 19.33
C GLY A 559 27.75 1.51 17.89
N VAL A 560 28.07 2.59 17.17
CA VAL A 560 28.64 2.53 15.80
C VAL A 560 30.16 2.71 15.85
N ARG A 561 30.72 3.27 16.93
CA ARG A 561 32.16 3.47 17.06
C ARG A 561 32.98 2.20 17.28
N ASP A 562 32.40 1.21 17.95
CA ASP A 562 33.15 -0.03 18.30
C ASP A 562 33.24 -1.06 17.16
N GLN A 563 32.63 -0.81 16.00
CA GLN A 563 32.70 -1.70 14.82
C GLN A 563 33.58 -1.19 13.68
N LEU A 564 34.20 -0.04 13.83
CA LEU A 564 35.13 0.53 12.85
C LEU A 564 36.54 0.63 13.48
N THR A 565 37.18 -0.50 13.73
CA THR A 565 38.59 -0.53 14.03
C THR A 565 39.42 -0.39 12.74
N ASP A 566 40.50 0.37 12.83
CA ASP A 566 41.37 0.84 11.73
C ASP A 566 42.00 -0.29 10.89
N GLU A 567 41.85 -1.55 11.27
CA GLU A 567 42.52 -2.71 10.62
C GLU A 567 41.70 -3.42 9.53
N GLY A 568 40.47 -2.99 9.26
CA GLY A 568 39.55 -3.64 8.28
C GLY A 568 39.08 -2.78 7.11
N MET A 569 39.55 -1.53 6.99
CA MET A 569 39.11 -0.66 5.90
C MET A 569 40.05 -0.76 4.68
N ASP A 570 39.43 -1.02 3.52
CA ASP A 570 40.11 -0.88 2.23
C ASP A 570 40.64 0.56 2.05
N ASN A 571 41.85 0.70 1.49
CA ASN A 571 42.55 1.96 1.31
C ASN A 571 41.74 3.01 0.50
N GLY A 572 40.78 2.58 -0.34
CA GLY A 572 39.87 3.45 -1.07
C GLY A 572 38.87 4.16 -0.18
N VAL A 573 38.28 3.47 0.79
CA VAL A 573 37.29 4.03 1.71
C VAL A 573 37.91 5.03 2.69
N LYS A 574 39.17 4.80 3.08
CA LYS A 574 39.94 5.70 3.94
C LYS A 574 40.26 7.03 3.23
N ALA A 575 40.63 6.97 1.94
CA ALA A 575 40.89 8.15 1.13
C ALA A 575 39.60 9.00 0.90
N ASP A 576 38.45 8.38 0.71
CA ASP A 576 37.18 9.08 0.53
C ASP A 576 36.69 9.73 1.84
N LEU A 577 36.90 9.09 3.00
CA LEU A 577 36.59 9.65 4.32
C LEU A 577 37.49 10.86 4.65
N ASP A 578 38.76 10.80 4.31
CA ASP A 578 39.70 11.91 4.52
C ASP A 578 39.42 13.08 3.56
N ALA A 579 39.02 12.80 2.33
CA ALA A 579 38.56 13.82 1.38
C ALA A 579 37.27 14.51 1.85
N PHE A 580 36.34 13.75 2.42
CA PHE A 580 35.10 14.27 3.01
C PHE A 580 35.38 15.14 4.25
N ARG A 581 36.30 14.72 5.14
CA ARG A 581 36.71 15.52 6.31
C ARG A 581 37.34 16.85 5.89
N LYS A 582 38.27 16.84 4.92
CA LYS A 582 38.92 18.07 4.40
C LYS A 582 37.94 19.04 3.75
N ARG A 583 36.93 18.56 3.01
CA ARG A 583 35.87 19.42 2.47
C ARG A 583 35.05 20.09 3.56
N ARG A 584 34.74 19.38 4.61
CA ARG A 584 33.97 19.91 5.77
C ARG A 584 34.75 20.95 6.58
N GLU A 585 36.06 20.77 6.73
CA GLU A 585 36.91 21.76 7.39
C GLU A 585 37.05 23.04 6.57
N ALA A 586 37.08 22.94 5.23
CA ALA A 586 37.09 24.08 4.33
C ALA A 586 35.76 24.87 4.32
N GLU A 587 34.61 24.17 4.48
CA GLU A 587 33.28 24.79 4.57
C GLU A 587 32.99 25.44 5.93
N ALA A 588 33.72 25.06 6.97
CA ALA A 588 33.57 25.57 8.34
C ALA A 588 34.47 26.78 8.66
N ALA A 589 35.36 27.20 7.73
CA ALA A 589 36.21 28.38 7.91
C ALA A 589 35.37 29.68 7.80
N PRO A 590 35.49 30.62 8.75
CA PRO A 590 34.76 31.88 8.71
C PRO A 590 35.23 32.73 7.52
N ALA A 591 34.27 33.33 6.80
CA ALA A 591 34.55 34.25 5.69
C ALA A 591 35.37 35.45 6.17
N PRO A 592 36.37 35.91 5.38
CA PRO A 592 37.20 37.07 5.75
C PRO A 592 36.34 38.33 5.79
N SER A 593 36.49 39.11 6.87
CA SER A 593 35.81 40.37 7.11
C SER A 593 36.16 41.40 5.99
N PRO A 594 35.19 42.18 5.49
CA PRO A 594 35.47 43.18 4.48
C PRO A 594 36.31 44.32 5.08
N THR A 595 37.47 44.60 4.49
CA THR A 595 38.33 45.75 4.78
C THR A 595 37.59 47.06 4.48
N ARG A 596 37.35 47.88 5.52
CA ARG A 596 36.92 49.27 5.40
C ARG A 596 37.94 50.05 4.59
N ARG A 597 37.56 50.60 3.43
CA ARG A 597 38.20 51.76 2.83
C ARG A 597 37.58 53.00 3.45
N THR A 598 38.39 53.79 4.13
CA THR A 598 38.11 55.18 4.47
C THR A 598 38.63 56.10 3.39
N PRO A 599 38.04 57.35 3.29
CA PRO A 599 37.98 58.17 2.06
C PRO A 599 39.30 58.73 1.57
#